data_fb187fa15f6805735df9168279814d9d
#
_entry.id   fb187fa15f6805735df9168279814d9d
#
_cell.length_a   1.000
_cell.length_b   1.000
_cell.length_c   1.000
_cell.angle_alpha   90.00
_cell.angle_beta   90.00
_cell.angle_gamma   90.00
#
_symmetry.space_group_name_H-M   'P 1'
#
loop_
_entity.id
_entity.type
_entity.pdbx_description
1 polymer ?
#
loop_
_entity_poly.entity_id
_entity_poly.type
_entity_poly.pdbx_seq_one_letter_code
_entity_poly.pdbx_strand_id
1 'polypeptide(L)'
;MITVKNTIDLPDTYPLERLGALTELLFFDIETTGFSGDYSNLYLIGCTYYSQGSWRLIQWFADTADAEADVLAAFFEFLDGYRVLVHFNGDGFDIPYLLKRCRAYGLPYDFSGIKSIDIYKKIKPYRNLLNLENLKQKSIERFL
;
A
#
# COMPACT_ATOMS: atom_id res chain seq x y z
N MET A 1 -7.86 15.23 -9.14
CA MET A 1 -7.80 13.87 -8.55
C MET A 1 -9.05 13.09 -8.89
N ILE A 2 -8.88 11.86 -9.32
CA ILE A 2 -9.99 10.94 -9.60
C ILE A 2 -10.00 9.86 -8.53
N THR A 3 -11.15 9.61 -7.92
CA THR A 3 -11.33 8.56 -6.92
C THR A 3 -12.19 7.44 -7.50
N VAL A 4 -11.70 6.20 -7.44
CA VAL A 4 -12.40 5.00 -7.89
C VAL A 4 -12.62 4.08 -6.70
N LYS A 5 -13.85 3.58 -6.54
CA LYS A 5 -14.23 2.64 -5.49
C LYS A 5 -14.91 1.42 -6.08
N ASN A 6 -14.48 0.24 -5.66
CA ASN A 6 -15.06 -1.03 -6.09
C ASN A 6 -15.17 -2.01 -4.93
N THR A 7 -16.13 -2.92 -5.02
CA THR A 7 -16.18 -4.10 -4.16
C THR A 7 -15.38 -5.20 -4.87
N ILE A 8 -14.58 -5.97 -4.10
CA ILE A 8 -13.79 -7.06 -4.63
C ILE A 8 -14.14 -8.37 -3.94
N ASP A 9 -14.12 -9.46 -4.73
CA ASP A 9 -14.26 -10.81 -4.22
C ASP A 9 -12.85 -11.38 -3.98
N LEU A 10 -12.51 -11.65 -2.72
CA LEU A 10 -11.27 -12.33 -2.38
C LEU A 10 -11.56 -13.81 -2.11
N PRO A 11 -10.68 -14.73 -2.58
CA PRO A 11 -10.80 -16.13 -2.22
C PRO A 11 -10.69 -16.29 -0.70
N ASP A 12 -11.58 -17.08 -0.13
CA ASP A 12 -11.69 -17.30 1.32
C ASP A 12 -10.67 -18.33 1.81
N THR A 13 -9.43 -18.26 1.31
CA THR A 13 -8.42 -19.30 1.50
C THR A 13 -7.35 -18.97 2.53
N TYR A 14 -7.20 -17.70 2.92
CA TYR A 14 -6.19 -17.28 3.88
C TYR A 14 -6.82 -16.60 5.09
N PRO A 15 -6.45 -17.02 6.31
CA PRO A 15 -7.00 -16.44 7.53
C PRO A 15 -6.33 -15.07 7.81
N LEU A 16 -6.79 -14.03 7.13
CA LEU A 16 -6.27 -12.66 7.27
C LEU A 16 -6.43 -12.12 8.70
N GLU A 17 -7.35 -12.70 9.48
CA GLU A 17 -7.54 -12.38 10.90
C GLU A 17 -6.28 -12.58 11.73
N ARG A 18 -5.33 -13.39 11.26
CA ARG A 18 -4.03 -13.57 11.92
C ARG A 18 -3.16 -12.32 11.89
N LEU A 19 -3.42 -11.40 10.96
CA LEU A 19 -2.70 -10.12 10.86
C LEU A 19 -3.29 -9.05 11.78
N GLY A 20 -4.54 -9.21 12.18
CA GLY A 20 -5.29 -8.29 13.01
C GLY A 20 -6.78 -8.39 12.74
N ALA A 21 -7.60 -7.58 13.41
CA ALA A 21 -9.01 -7.50 13.08
C ALA A 21 -9.17 -7.01 11.64
N LEU A 22 -10.06 -7.65 10.85
CA LEU A 22 -10.19 -7.33 9.42
C LEU A 22 -10.44 -5.85 9.16
N THR A 23 -11.27 -5.22 9.99
CA THR A 23 -11.59 -3.79 9.86
C THR A 23 -10.43 -2.85 10.21
N GLU A 24 -9.36 -3.36 10.81
CA GLU A 24 -8.17 -2.59 11.16
C GLU A 24 -7.05 -2.70 10.12
N LEU A 25 -7.19 -3.62 9.14
CA LEU A 25 -6.19 -3.88 8.12
C LEU A 25 -6.38 -2.97 6.92
N LEU A 26 -5.29 -2.35 6.47
CA LEU A 26 -5.23 -1.61 5.22
C LEU A 26 -4.07 -2.16 4.39
N PHE A 27 -4.39 -2.67 3.22
CA PHE A 27 -3.40 -3.06 2.21
C PHE A 27 -3.21 -1.88 1.27
N PHE A 28 -1.97 -1.57 0.90
CA PHE A 28 -1.75 -0.49 -0.05
C PHE A 28 -0.61 -0.79 -1.03
N ASP A 29 -0.67 -0.11 -2.15
CA ASP A 29 0.36 -0.10 -3.18
C ASP A 29 0.35 1.25 -3.89
N ILE A 30 1.48 1.64 -4.47
CA ILE A 30 1.61 2.91 -5.19
C ILE A 30 2.14 2.69 -6.60
N GLU A 31 1.83 3.64 -7.49
CA GLU A 31 2.39 3.72 -8.82
C GLU A 31 3.04 5.10 -9.02
N THR A 32 4.24 5.09 -9.55
CA THR A 32 5.06 6.29 -9.71
C THR A 32 5.67 6.36 -11.11
N THR A 33 6.07 7.56 -11.51
CA THR A 33 6.72 7.77 -12.82
C THR A 33 8.20 7.37 -12.82
N GLY A 34 8.78 7.07 -11.66
CA GLY A 34 10.18 6.66 -11.52
C GLY A 34 10.48 6.17 -10.11
N PHE A 35 11.72 5.81 -9.86
CA PHE A 35 12.14 5.20 -8.59
C PHE A 35 12.53 6.19 -7.50
N SER A 36 12.81 7.44 -7.85
CA SER A 36 13.25 8.45 -6.88
C SER A 36 12.13 9.44 -6.57
N GLY A 37 11.79 9.56 -5.29
CA GLY A 37 10.85 10.58 -4.83
C GLY A 37 11.35 12.02 -5.01
N ASP A 38 12.64 12.21 -5.32
CA ASP A 38 13.22 13.53 -5.59
C ASP A 38 13.03 13.96 -7.06
N TYR A 39 12.91 12.99 -7.98
CA TYR A 39 12.93 13.24 -9.43
C TYR A 39 11.74 12.67 -10.19
N SER A 40 10.76 12.13 -9.48
CA SER A 40 9.58 11.54 -10.11
C SER A 40 8.33 11.90 -9.34
N ASN A 41 7.17 11.54 -9.88
CA ASN A 41 5.88 11.87 -9.31
C ASN A 41 5.08 10.60 -9.00
N LEU A 42 4.32 10.67 -7.92
CA LEU A 42 3.29 9.70 -7.60
C LEU A 42 2.06 10.00 -8.46
N TYR A 43 1.47 8.97 -9.08
CA TYR A 43 0.23 9.18 -9.80
C TYR A 43 -0.93 8.29 -9.34
N LEU A 44 -0.68 7.23 -8.56
CA LEU A 44 -1.73 6.37 -8.06
C LEU A 44 -1.38 5.82 -6.68
N ILE A 45 -2.36 5.85 -5.77
CA ILE A 45 -2.35 5.04 -4.55
C ILE A 45 -3.60 4.18 -4.56
N GLY A 46 -3.43 2.86 -4.39
CA GLY A 46 -4.52 1.90 -4.25
C GLY A 46 -4.52 1.28 -2.87
N CYS A 47 -5.69 1.14 -2.29
CA CYS A 47 -5.89 0.50 -1.00
C CYS A 47 -6.99 -0.54 -1.07
N THR A 48 -6.76 -1.67 -0.36
CA THR A 48 -7.75 -2.72 -0.16
C THR A 48 -8.06 -2.79 1.33
N TYR A 49 -9.34 -2.81 1.65
CA TYR A 49 -9.82 -2.77 3.03
C TYR A 49 -11.14 -3.51 3.18
N TYR A 50 -11.46 -3.91 4.41
CA TYR A 50 -12.68 -4.62 4.74
C TYR A 50 -13.65 -3.68 5.43
N SER A 51 -14.87 -3.57 4.90
CA SER A 51 -15.91 -2.71 5.45
C SER A 51 -17.29 -3.26 5.12
N GLN A 52 -18.20 -3.21 6.07
CA GLN A 52 -19.60 -3.61 5.89
C GLN A 52 -19.74 -5.04 5.31
N GLY A 53 -18.91 -5.97 5.81
CA GLY A 53 -18.95 -7.37 5.41
C GLY A 53 -18.32 -7.71 4.07
N SER A 54 -17.63 -6.77 3.42
CA SER A 54 -17.02 -6.98 2.10
C SER A 54 -15.61 -6.40 2.04
N TRP A 55 -14.76 -7.01 1.23
CA TRP A 55 -13.51 -6.40 0.81
C TRP A 55 -13.80 -5.35 -0.27
N ARG A 56 -13.09 -4.23 -0.18
CA ARG A 56 -13.27 -3.07 -1.05
C ARG A 56 -11.93 -2.56 -1.52
N LEU A 57 -11.94 -1.97 -2.71
CA LEU A 57 -10.79 -1.28 -3.29
C LEU A 57 -11.13 0.20 -3.38
N ILE A 58 -10.20 1.04 -2.99
CA ILE A 58 -10.23 2.48 -3.27
C ILE A 58 -8.92 2.87 -3.93
N GLN A 59 -9.01 3.67 -4.99
CA GLN A 59 -7.86 4.18 -5.71
C GLN A 59 -7.99 5.69 -5.89
N TRP A 60 -6.90 6.39 -5.66
CA TRP A 60 -6.80 7.83 -5.93
C TRP A 60 -5.77 8.03 -7.03
N PHE A 61 -6.20 8.64 -8.11
CA PHE A 61 -5.40 8.88 -9.29
C PHE A 61 -5.16 10.39 -9.46
N ALA A 62 -3.89 10.77 -9.62
CA ALA A 62 -3.50 12.12 -9.96
C ALA A 62 -3.59 12.29 -11.47
N ASP A 63 -4.69 12.84 -11.94
CA ASP A 63 -4.95 13.09 -13.36
C ASP A 63 -4.16 14.28 -13.91
N THR A 64 -3.59 15.08 -13.02
CA THR A 64 -2.65 16.15 -13.35
C THR A 64 -1.51 16.16 -12.34
N ALA A 65 -0.39 16.80 -12.66
CA ALA A 65 0.74 16.92 -11.73
C ALA A 65 0.34 17.67 -10.45
N ASP A 66 -0.56 18.64 -10.56
CA ASP A 66 -1.04 19.42 -9.41
C ASP A 66 -1.91 18.61 -8.45
N ALA A 67 -2.47 17.50 -8.91
CA ALA A 67 -3.33 16.65 -8.09
C ALA A 67 -2.56 15.68 -7.17
N GLU A 68 -1.23 15.60 -7.28
CA GLU A 68 -0.42 14.70 -6.45
C GLU A 68 -0.59 14.99 -4.96
N ALA A 69 -0.57 16.26 -4.57
CA ALA A 69 -0.76 16.65 -3.17
C ALA A 69 -2.14 16.22 -2.64
N ASP A 70 -3.18 16.30 -3.47
CA ASP A 70 -4.52 15.86 -3.10
C ASP A 70 -4.58 14.34 -2.91
N VAL A 71 -3.89 13.58 -3.75
CA VAL A 71 -3.79 12.11 -3.62
C VAL A 71 -3.10 11.74 -2.31
N LEU A 72 -2.00 12.40 -1.98
CA LEU A 72 -1.30 12.19 -0.71
C LEU A 72 -2.20 12.48 0.49
N ALA A 73 -2.88 13.63 0.48
CA ALA A 73 -3.79 14.01 1.56
C ALA A 73 -4.92 13.00 1.71
N ALA A 74 -5.56 12.60 0.62
CA ALA A 74 -6.65 11.62 0.64
C ALA A 74 -6.21 10.28 1.24
N PHE A 75 -5.03 9.79 0.86
CA PHE A 75 -4.48 8.55 1.39
C PHE A 75 -4.23 8.63 2.90
N PHE A 76 -3.53 9.66 3.36
CA PHE A 76 -3.18 9.77 4.78
C PHE A 76 -4.41 10.01 5.66
N GLU A 77 -5.39 10.75 5.20
CA GLU A 77 -6.67 10.91 5.90
C GLU A 77 -7.41 9.57 6.00
N PHE A 78 -7.40 8.78 4.93
CA PHE A 78 -8.00 7.44 4.93
C PHE A 78 -7.24 6.49 5.86
N LEU A 79 -5.91 6.56 5.88
CA LEU A 79 -5.03 5.74 6.72
C LEU A 79 -5.32 5.92 8.22
N ASP A 80 -5.74 7.10 8.65
CA ASP A 80 -6.04 7.38 10.05
C ASP A 80 -7.13 6.47 10.63
N GLY A 81 -7.98 5.91 9.80
CA GLY A 81 -9.01 4.95 10.21
C GLY A 81 -8.52 3.53 10.44
N TYR A 82 -7.23 3.25 10.25
CA TYR A 82 -6.67 1.91 10.30
C TYR A 82 -5.53 1.81 11.29
N ARG A 83 -5.23 0.57 11.74
CA ARG A 83 -4.19 0.32 12.74
C ARG A 83 -3.03 -0.52 12.21
N VAL A 84 -3.26 -1.29 11.16
CA VAL A 84 -2.25 -2.18 10.56
C VAL A 84 -2.18 -1.91 9.07
N LEU A 85 -1.00 -1.52 8.61
CA LEU A 85 -0.70 -1.29 7.21
C LEU A 85 0.07 -2.49 6.67
N VAL A 86 -0.49 -3.13 5.65
CA VAL A 86 0.12 -4.31 5.01
C VAL A 86 0.56 -3.94 3.60
N HIS A 87 1.77 -4.29 3.25
CA HIS A 87 2.35 -3.93 1.96
C HIS A 87 3.43 -4.92 1.54
N PHE A 88 3.92 -4.78 0.30
CA PHE A 88 5.02 -5.57 -0.23
C PHE A 88 6.20 -4.66 -0.53
N ASN A 89 7.31 -4.84 0.21
CA ASN A 89 8.54 -4.03 0.10
C ASN A 89 8.31 -2.51 0.29
N GLY A 90 7.23 -2.13 0.97
CA GLY A 90 6.92 -0.74 1.22
C GLY A 90 7.92 -0.06 2.14
N ASP A 91 8.55 -0.79 3.06
CA ASP A 91 9.62 -0.26 3.91
C ASP A 91 10.83 0.20 3.09
N GLY A 92 11.12 -0.49 1.99
CA GLY A 92 12.23 -0.16 1.10
C GLY A 92 11.89 0.86 0.01
N PHE A 93 10.63 0.98 -0.37
CA PHE A 93 10.24 1.86 -1.48
C PHE A 93 9.02 2.75 -1.18
N ASP A 94 7.82 2.18 -1.02
CA ASP A 94 6.56 2.94 -0.97
C ASP A 94 6.56 3.97 0.16
N ILE A 95 6.92 3.54 1.37
CA ILE A 95 6.89 4.40 2.56
C ILE A 95 7.92 5.54 2.45
N PRO A 96 9.21 5.28 2.19
CA PRO A 96 10.16 6.37 1.99
C PRO A 96 9.79 7.31 0.84
N TYR A 97 9.25 6.74 -0.25
CA TYR A 97 8.80 7.52 -1.40
C TYR A 97 7.69 8.48 -1.02
N LEU A 98 6.64 8.00 -0.37
CA LEU A 98 5.51 8.83 0.06
C LEU A 98 5.95 9.94 1.03
N LEU A 99 6.87 9.63 1.96
CA LEU A 99 7.40 10.63 2.89
C LEU A 99 8.18 11.72 2.16
N LYS A 100 8.96 11.38 1.15
CA LYS A 100 9.67 12.36 0.33
C LYS A 100 8.71 13.27 -0.43
N ARG A 101 7.65 12.69 -1.00
CA ARG A 101 6.64 13.48 -1.72
C ARG A 101 5.87 14.39 -0.78
N CYS A 102 5.52 13.93 0.42
CA CYS A 102 4.91 14.79 1.43
C CYS A 102 5.82 15.97 1.79
N ARG A 103 7.11 15.74 1.98
CA ARG A 103 8.05 16.82 2.28
C ARG A 103 8.15 17.82 1.12
N ALA A 104 8.11 17.36 -0.12
CA ALA A 104 8.16 18.23 -1.29
C ALA A 104 6.98 19.23 -1.33
N TYR A 105 5.83 18.83 -0.80
CA TYR A 105 4.63 19.68 -0.74
C TYR A 105 4.42 20.33 0.63
N GLY A 106 5.32 20.14 1.57
CA GLY A 106 5.16 20.67 2.93
C GLY A 106 4.02 20.05 3.70
N LEU A 107 3.64 18.79 3.39
CA LEU A 107 2.59 18.07 4.07
C LEU A 107 3.16 17.36 5.31
N PRO A 108 2.49 17.47 6.48
CA PRO A 108 3.02 16.95 7.75
C PRO A 108 2.66 15.49 8.01
N TYR A 109 2.37 14.71 6.98
CA TYR A 109 1.95 13.33 7.14
C TYR A 109 3.13 12.39 7.37
N ASP A 110 2.92 11.38 8.19
CA ASP A 110 3.87 10.29 8.43
C ASP A 110 3.13 8.98 8.73
N PHE A 111 3.90 7.91 8.99
CA PHE A 111 3.36 6.59 9.32
C PHE A 111 3.49 6.28 10.81
N SER A 112 3.65 7.28 11.67
CA SER A 112 3.68 7.09 13.12
C SER A 112 2.33 6.61 13.62
N GLY A 113 2.35 5.74 14.63
CA GLY A 113 1.14 5.23 15.25
C GLY A 113 0.46 4.07 14.50
N ILE A 114 0.96 3.67 13.32
CA ILE A 114 0.43 2.50 12.61
C ILE A 114 1.44 1.36 12.64
N LYS A 115 0.96 0.12 12.85
CA LYS A 115 1.79 -1.06 12.74
C LYS A 115 1.98 -1.41 11.27
N SER A 116 3.22 -1.55 10.82
CA SER A 116 3.54 -1.87 9.44
C SER A 116 3.96 -3.34 9.32
N ILE A 117 3.36 -4.05 8.36
CA ILE A 117 3.71 -5.43 8.02
C ILE A 117 4.19 -5.46 6.59
N ASP A 118 5.49 -5.71 6.40
CA ASP A 118 6.09 -5.85 5.08
C ASP A 118 6.17 -7.33 4.70
N ILE A 119 5.33 -7.76 3.78
CA ILE A 119 5.26 -9.16 3.32
C ILE A 119 6.61 -9.59 2.73
N TYR A 120 7.30 -8.71 2.02
CA TYR A 120 8.62 -8.99 1.46
C TYR A 120 9.61 -9.41 2.56
N LYS A 121 9.65 -8.67 3.68
CA LYS A 121 10.53 -8.98 4.82
C LYS A 121 10.14 -10.28 5.49
N LYS A 122 8.86 -10.62 5.54
CA LYS A 122 8.37 -11.88 6.13
C LYS A 122 8.75 -13.08 5.29
N ILE A 123 8.80 -12.96 3.97
CA ILE A 123 9.09 -14.06 3.04
C ILE A 123 10.57 -14.22 2.76
N LYS A 124 11.35 -13.14 2.78
CA LYS A 124 12.77 -13.14 2.44
C LYS A 124 13.60 -14.23 3.13
N PRO A 125 13.44 -14.52 4.45
CA PRO A 125 14.17 -15.60 5.09
C PRO A 125 13.87 -17.00 4.55
N TYR A 126 12.73 -17.17 3.86
CA TYR A 126 12.25 -18.46 3.34
C TYR A 126 12.50 -18.62 1.84
N ARG A 127 13.28 -17.73 1.23
CA ARG A 127 13.56 -17.75 -0.22
C ARG A 127 14.00 -19.11 -0.72
N ASN A 128 14.98 -19.72 -0.06
CA ASN A 128 15.53 -21.03 -0.46
C ASN A 128 14.51 -22.16 -0.22
N LEU A 129 13.76 -22.10 0.87
CA LEU A 129 12.74 -23.08 1.20
C LEU A 129 11.60 -23.08 0.17
N LEU A 130 11.20 -21.90 -0.29
CA LEU A 130 10.15 -21.73 -1.29
C LEU A 130 10.64 -21.97 -2.73
N ASN A 131 11.95 -22.11 -2.92
CA ASN A 131 12.58 -22.31 -4.23
C ASN A 131 12.17 -21.24 -5.25
N LEU A 132 12.15 -19.97 -4.82
CA LEU A 132 11.78 -18.85 -5.66
C LEU A 132 12.99 -18.34 -6.45
N GLU A 133 12.82 -18.04 -7.74
CA GLU A 133 13.86 -17.44 -8.57
C GLU A 133 14.25 -16.05 -8.07
N ASN A 134 13.27 -15.31 -7.58
CA ASN A 134 13.46 -13.99 -7.01
C ASN A 134 12.35 -13.70 -5.99
N LEU A 135 12.50 -12.57 -5.27
CA LEU A 135 11.53 -12.13 -4.26
C LEU A 135 10.63 -11.00 -4.77
N LYS A 136 10.46 -10.86 -6.08
CA LYS A 136 9.51 -9.92 -6.65
C LYS A 136 8.08 -10.36 -6.32
N GLN A 137 7.21 -9.38 -6.12
CA GLN A 137 5.81 -9.63 -5.76
C GLN A 137 5.13 -10.64 -6.69
N LYS A 138 5.32 -10.51 -8.01
CA LYS A 138 4.72 -11.42 -8.99
C LYS A 138 5.18 -12.86 -8.85
N SER A 139 6.45 -13.10 -8.49
CA SER A 139 6.98 -14.45 -8.27
C SER A 139 6.34 -15.10 -7.05
N ILE A 140 6.11 -14.33 -5.99
CA ILE A 140 5.47 -14.78 -4.75
C ILE A 140 3.98 -15.06 -5.01
N GLU A 141 3.30 -14.18 -5.73
CA GLU A 141 1.90 -14.36 -6.12
C GLU A 141 1.67 -15.64 -6.92
N ARG A 142 2.59 -15.96 -7.85
CA ARG A 142 2.52 -17.20 -8.61
C ARG A 142 2.74 -18.46 -7.77
N PHE A 143 3.55 -18.35 -6.72
CA PHE A 143 3.78 -19.45 -5.79
C PHE A 143 2.51 -19.74 -4.95
N LEU A 144 1.84 -18.70 -4.49
CA LEU A 144 0.65 -18.79 -3.66
C LEU A 144 -0.61 -19.01 -4.50
#